data_3201aba4d164e0c0004f10cf447129fd
#
_entry.id   3201aba4d164e0c0004f10cf447129fd
#
_cell.length_a   1.000
_cell.length_b   1.000
_cell.length_c   1.000
_cell.angle_alpha   90.00
_cell.angle_beta   90.00
_cell.angle_gamma   90.00
#
_symmetry.space_group_name_H-M   'P 1'
#
loop_
_entity.id
_entity.type
_entity.pdbx_description
1 polymer ?
#
loop_
_entity_poly.entity_id
_entity_poly.type
_entity_poly.pdbx_seq_one_letter_code
_entity_poly.pdbx_strand_id
1 'polypeptide(L)'
;MKKNFHSIILTFIMLFLFSGCSTIGSKAASMSVIYGVTALISLLLLIGYSIFIKKKELWFTLLFISVFVVNTGYFALSVSKTLEGALTANRISYLGSVFLPLSMLMTIFSLSRLKYKKWVPSLLLAITIGVFIIAASPGYLDIYYKSVTLEQINGVSILNKEYGPWHSLYLYYLISYFTLMIAITIHSVIKKKIKSGIQSAIILIAVFVNISVWLLEQLVSVNFEFLSVSYIISELFLIGVYLMIQDVEKRFSDTAIQKENALNDSPSVSLSTEYVEKCSFLEKNIPTLTPTEKTIYDFYIEGKSTKEIMKELNITENTLKFHNKNIYSKLGVTSRKQILEYVKALETL
;
A
#
# COMPACT_ATOMS: atom_id res chain seq x y z
N MET A 1 22.45 -4.64 2.15
CA MET A 1 21.83 -3.78 1.13
C MET A 1 20.70 -2.88 1.65
N LYS A 2 19.80 -3.30 2.59
CA LYS A 2 18.71 -2.47 3.15
C LYS A 2 19.20 -1.21 3.89
N LYS A 3 20.28 -1.30 4.67
CA LYS A 3 20.84 -0.15 5.43
C LYS A 3 21.30 1.00 4.53
N ASN A 4 21.78 0.69 3.33
CA ASN A 4 22.30 1.68 2.38
C ASN A 4 21.17 2.43 1.65
N PHE A 5 20.00 1.80 1.44
CA PHE A 5 18.87 2.44 0.76
C PHE A 5 18.22 3.54 1.61
N HIS A 6 18.02 3.29 2.90
CA HIS A 6 17.53 4.32 3.83
C HIS A 6 18.53 5.48 3.97
N SER A 7 19.83 5.15 3.99
CA SER A 7 20.90 6.18 4.03
C SER A 7 20.88 7.02 2.75
N ILE A 8 20.72 6.41 1.59
CA ILE A 8 20.65 7.12 0.29
C ILE A 8 19.41 8.05 0.26
N ILE A 9 18.24 7.58 0.65
CA ILE A 9 17.02 8.42 0.73
C ILE A 9 17.22 9.57 1.71
N LEU A 10 17.77 9.31 2.90
CA LEU A 10 18.03 10.34 3.91
C LEU A 10 19.06 11.36 3.42
N THR A 11 20.11 10.92 2.73
CA THR A 11 21.13 11.78 2.14
C THR A 11 20.54 12.65 1.01
N PHE A 12 19.63 12.10 0.18
CA PHE A 12 18.95 12.89 -0.85
C PHE A 12 17.98 13.92 -0.24
N ILE A 13 17.22 13.56 0.80
CA ILE A 13 16.37 14.50 1.55
C ILE A 13 17.22 15.61 2.18
N MET A 14 18.34 15.26 2.79
CA MET A 14 19.28 16.24 3.36
C MET A 14 19.90 17.14 2.29
N LEU A 15 20.35 16.59 1.16
CA LEU A 15 20.88 17.38 0.04
C LEU A 15 19.82 18.36 -0.51
N PHE A 16 18.55 17.94 -0.56
CA PHE A 16 17.44 18.78 -1.01
C PHE A 16 17.15 19.93 -0.02
N LEU A 17 17.18 19.64 1.28
CA LEU A 17 17.00 20.65 2.32
C LEU A 17 18.18 21.65 2.37
N PHE A 18 19.39 21.22 2.05
CA PHE A 18 20.57 22.08 2.02
C PHE A 18 20.73 22.86 0.71
N SER A 19 20.19 22.39 -0.43
CA SER A 19 20.23 23.14 -1.72
C SER A 19 19.41 24.43 -1.67
N GLY A 20 18.45 24.53 -0.76
CA GLY A 20 17.67 25.77 -0.54
C GLY A 20 18.44 26.89 0.15
N CYS A 21 19.68 26.68 0.58
CA CYS A 21 20.40 27.59 1.47
C CYS A 21 21.68 28.22 0.89
N SER A 22 21.97 28.09 -0.40
CA SER A 22 23.16 28.73 -1.00
C SER A 22 22.82 29.86 -1.95
N THR A 23 22.90 31.08 -1.44
CA THR A 23 23.41 32.34 -2.01
C THR A 23 23.16 32.66 -3.50
N ILE A 24 22.22 33.63 -3.74
CA ILE A 24 22.54 34.93 -4.34
C ILE A 24 23.33 34.84 -5.66
N GLY A 25 22.59 34.49 -6.70
CA GLY A 25 22.90 34.84 -8.06
C GLY A 25 21.62 34.75 -8.85
N SER A 26 21.01 35.86 -9.19
CA SER A 26 19.69 36.03 -9.86
C SER A 26 18.61 35.00 -9.48
N LYS A 27 17.56 35.47 -8.84
CA LYS A 27 16.37 34.67 -8.40
C LYS A 27 15.77 33.79 -9.51
N ALA A 28 16.05 34.10 -10.74
CA ALA A 28 15.59 33.43 -11.95
C ALA A 28 16.28 32.11 -12.25
N ALA A 29 17.60 32.11 -12.21
CA ALA A 29 18.36 30.88 -12.43
C ALA A 29 18.05 29.82 -11.37
N SER A 30 17.63 30.23 -10.16
CA SER A 30 17.28 29.33 -9.09
C SER A 30 15.97 28.55 -9.35
N MET A 31 14.93 29.16 -9.96
CA MET A 31 13.64 28.48 -10.19
C MET A 31 13.73 27.38 -11.26
N SER A 32 14.32 27.67 -12.42
CA SER A 32 14.52 26.64 -13.46
C SER A 32 15.44 25.51 -12.97
N VAL A 33 16.43 25.82 -12.14
CA VAL A 33 17.29 24.82 -11.52
C VAL A 33 16.49 23.91 -10.56
N ILE A 34 15.58 24.47 -9.76
CA ILE A 34 14.72 23.67 -8.87
C ILE A 34 13.87 22.70 -9.69
N TYR A 35 13.21 23.14 -10.77
CA TYR A 35 12.44 22.25 -11.64
C TYR A 35 13.34 21.19 -12.31
N GLY A 36 14.53 21.53 -12.73
CA GLY A 36 15.51 20.58 -13.29
C GLY A 36 15.94 19.53 -12.26
N VAL A 37 16.20 19.95 -11.03
CA VAL A 37 16.56 19.06 -9.91
C VAL A 37 15.37 18.15 -9.55
N THR A 38 14.16 18.66 -9.47
CA THR A 38 12.96 17.83 -9.18
C THR A 38 12.71 16.82 -10.29
N ALA A 39 12.88 17.20 -11.56
CA ALA A 39 12.78 16.27 -12.69
C ALA A 39 13.86 15.17 -12.62
N LEU A 40 15.11 15.53 -12.27
CA LEU A 40 16.19 14.56 -12.10
C LEU A 40 15.94 13.62 -10.93
N ILE A 41 15.47 14.13 -9.78
CA ILE A 41 15.15 13.30 -8.60
C ILE A 41 14.02 12.32 -8.94
N SER A 42 12.94 12.77 -9.60
CA SER A 42 11.83 11.90 -9.98
C SER A 42 12.27 10.82 -10.98
N LEU A 43 13.18 11.12 -11.90
CA LEU A 43 13.78 10.14 -12.79
C LEU A 43 14.60 9.10 -12.02
N LEU A 44 15.44 9.55 -11.08
CA LEU A 44 16.25 8.64 -10.25
C LEU A 44 15.37 7.74 -9.36
N LEU A 45 14.26 8.25 -8.85
CA LEU A 45 13.29 7.47 -8.08
C LEU A 45 12.60 6.42 -8.98
N LEU A 46 12.18 6.79 -10.19
CA LEU A 46 11.61 5.86 -11.18
C LEU A 46 12.60 4.74 -11.54
N ILE A 47 13.86 5.08 -11.81
CA ILE A 47 14.93 4.11 -12.10
C ILE A 47 15.18 3.24 -10.87
N GLY A 48 15.31 3.84 -9.68
CA GLY A 48 15.52 3.13 -8.43
C GLY A 48 14.38 2.16 -8.14
N TYR A 49 13.12 2.59 -8.25
CA TYR A 49 11.96 1.70 -8.14
C TYR A 49 12.05 0.53 -9.15
N SER A 50 12.41 0.83 -10.39
CA SER A 50 12.49 -0.17 -11.46
C SER A 50 13.61 -1.21 -11.25
N ILE A 51 14.71 -0.85 -10.62
CA ILE A 51 15.86 -1.74 -10.36
C ILE A 51 15.69 -2.50 -9.05
N PHE A 52 15.34 -1.81 -7.96
CA PHE A 52 15.38 -2.40 -6.62
C PHE A 52 14.10 -3.15 -6.23
N ILE A 53 12.96 -2.81 -6.82
CA ILE A 53 11.70 -3.47 -6.51
C ILE A 53 11.47 -4.64 -7.49
N LYS A 54 11.62 -5.87 -6.98
CA LYS A 54 11.47 -7.10 -7.78
C LYS A 54 10.01 -7.34 -8.21
N LYS A 55 9.05 -7.16 -7.29
CA LYS A 55 7.61 -7.30 -7.56
C LYS A 55 7.02 -5.93 -7.86
N LYS A 56 6.95 -5.60 -9.13
CA LYS A 56 6.43 -4.30 -9.58
C LYS A 56 4.90 -4.30 -9.59
N GLU A 57 4.33 -3.23 -9.08
CA GLU A 57 2.91 -2.94 -9.13
C GLU A 57 2.64 -1.91 -10.23
N LEU A 58 1.67 -2.17 -11.11
CA LEU A 58 1.35 -1.29 -12.23
C LEU A 58 1.08 0.15 -11.78
N TRP A 59 0.27 0.30 -10.74
CA TRP A 59 -0.15 1.63 -10.27
C TRP A 59 0.97 2.43 -9.62
N PHE A 60 1.91 1.76 -8.94
CA PHE A 60 3.14 2.41 -8.50
C PHE A 60 4.02 2.83 -9.66
N THR A 61 4.17 1.99 -10.66
CA THR A 61 4.95 2.33 -11.86
C THR A 61 4.35 3.56 -12.55
N LEU A 62 3.02 3.60 -12.72
CA LEU A 62 2.32 4.76 -13.29
C LEU A 62 2.45 6.01 -12.41
N LEU A 63 2.45 5.87 -11.09
CA LEU A 63 2.69 6.97 -10.17
C LEU A 63 4.07 7.61 -10.41
N PHE A 64 5.13 6.80 -10.43
CA PHE A 64 6.50 7.27 -10.68
C PHE A 64 6.65 7.90 -12.07
N ILE A 65 6.06 7.31 -13.09
CA ILE A 65 6.03 7.88 -14.44
C ILE A 65 5.30 9.24 -14.44
N SER A 66 4.15 9.35 -13.77
CA SER A 66 3.36 10.58 -13.72
C SER A 66 4.13 11.70 -13.03
N VAL A 67 4.81 11.43 -11.90
CA VAL A 67 5.65 12.41 -11.18
C VAL A 67 6.82 12.85 -12.04
N PHE A 68 7.48 11.94 -12.74
CA PHE A 68 8.57 12.29 -13.65
C PHE A 68 8.08 13.16 -14.82
N VAL A 69 6.96 12.80 -15.43
CA VAL A 69 6.38 13.54 -16.57
C VAL A 69 5.96 14.95 -16.17
N VAL A 70 5.28 15.12 -15.02
CA VAL A 70 4.87 16.45 -14.56
C VAL A 70 6.08 17.35 -14.27
N ASN A 71 7.10 16.83 -13.58
CA ASN A 71 8.31 17.59 -13.27
C ASN A 71 9.11 17.96 -14.54
N THR A 72 9.19 17.05 -15.50
CA THR A 72 9.80 17.32 -16.82
C THR A 72 9.01 18.39 -17.58
N GLY A 73 7.68 18.37 -17.52
CA GLY A 73 6.84 19.39 -18.12
C GLY A 73 7.07 20.79 -17.51
N TYR A 74 7.15 20.91 -16.19
CA TYR A 74 7.45 22.19 -15.53
C TYR A 74 8.87 22.69 -15.83
N PHE A 75 9.84 21.78 -15.88
CA PHE A 75 11.20 22.14 -16.29
C PHE A 75 11.23 22.66 -17.74
N ALA A 76 10.63 21.92 -18.67
CA ALA A 76 10.56 22.30 -20.07
C ALA A 76 9.85 23.65 -20.27
N LEU A 77 8.75 23.90 -19.50
CA LEU A 77 8.05 25.17 -19.51
C LEU A 77 8.96 26.32 -19.05
N SER A 78 9.68 26.13 -17.93
CA SER A 78 10.50 27.17 -17.33
C SER A 78 11.65 27.65 -18.24
N VAL A 79 12.10 26.83 -19.18
CA VAL A 79 13.19 27.14 -20.15
C VAL A 79 12.69 27.41 -21.57
N SER A 80 11.38 27.37 -21.81
CA SER A 80 10.78 27.58 -23.15
C SER A 80 10.98 29.01 -23.62
N LYS A 81 11.34 29.19 -24.89
CA LYS A 81 11.57 30.50 -25.49
C LYS A 81 10.43 30.95 -26.43
N THR A 82 9.55 30.05 -26.77
CA THR A 82 8.41 30.30 -27.68
C THR A 82 7.10 29.91 -27.03
N LEU A 83 6.01 30.57 -27.40
CA LEU A 83 4.68 30.24 -26.89
C LEU A 83 4.29 28.79 -27.23
N GLU A 84 4.58 28.32 -28.44
CA GLU A 84 4.28 26.94 -28.86
C GLU A 84 5.06 25.91 -28.04
N GLY A 85 6.34 26.15 -27.79
CA GLY A 85 7.16 25.32 -26.91
C GLY A 85 6.63 25.30 -25.48
N ALA A 86 6.25 26.46 -24.95
CA ALA A 86 5.66 26.59 -23.62
C ALA A 86 4.31 25.87 -23.50
N LEU A 87 3.43 25.98 -24.51
CA LEU A 87 2.15 25.25 -24.56
C LEU A 87 2.37 23.73 -24.65
N THR A 88 3.37 23.29 -25.42
CA THR A 88 3.71 21.87 -25.49
C THR A 88 4.24 21.35 -24.15
N ALA A 89 5.13 22.09 -23.49
CA ALA A 89 5.62 21.78 -22.16
C ALA A 89 4.48 21.75 -21.11
N ASN A 90 3.54 22.69 -21.18
CA ASN A 90 2.34 22.73 -20.34
C ASN A 90 1.44 21.51 -20.56
N ARG A 91 1.27 21.02 -21.79
CA ARG A 91 0.54 19.78 -22.08
C ARG A 91 1.24 18.56 -21.46
N ILE A 92 2.58 18.50 -21.53
CA ILE A 92 3.37 17.46 -20.87
C ILE A 92 3.17 17.51 -19.34
N SER A 93 3.18 18.70 -18.73
CA SER A 93 2.93 18.83 -17.30
C SER A 93 1.50 18.37 -16.93
N TYR A 94 0.48 18.72 -17.72
CA TYR A 94 -0.89 18.23 -17.52
C TYR A 94 -1.02 16.72 -17.74
N LEU A 95 -0.27 16.12 -18.67
CA LEU A 95 -0.24 14.66 -18.81
C LEU A 95 0.18 14.00 -17.50
N GLY A 96 1.25 14.47 -16.87
CA GLY A 96 1.66 13.96 -15.56
C GLY A 96 0.65 14.27 -14.45
N SER A 97 0.27 15.55 -14.29
CA SER A 97 -0.56 16.00 -13.16
C SER A 97 -2.01 15.49 -13.20
N VAL A 98 -2.57 15.18 -14.36
CA VAL A 98 -3.91 14.57 -14.47
C VAL A 98 -3.88 13.07 -14.19
N PHE A 99 -2.85 12.34 -14.64
CA PHE A 99 -2.75 10.90 -14.37
C PHE A 99 -2.26 10.57 -12.96
N LEU A 100 -1.61 11.50 -12.27
CA LEU A 100 -1.07 11.32 -10.93
C LEU A 100 -2.15 11.02 -9.87
N PRO A 101 -3.28 11.75 -9.75
CA PRO A 101 -4.34 11.43 -8.79
C PRO A 101 -4.94 10.05 -9.01
N LEU A 102 -5.12 9.62 -10.27
CA LEU A 102 -5.57 8.27 -10.60
C LEU A 102 -4.57 7.22 -10.09
N SER A 103 -3.29 7.40 -10.43
CA SER A 103 -2.24 6.46 -10.04
C SER A 103 -2.11 6.38 -8.51
N MET A 104 -2.19 7.52 -7.82
CA MET A 104 -2.14 7.60 -6.36
C MET A 104 -3.35 6.91 -5.72
N LEU A 105 -4.57 7.16 -6.21
CA LEU A 105 -5.80 6.53 -5.72
C LEU A 105 -5.73 5.00 -5.85
N MET A 106 -5.33 4.52 -7.03
CA MET A 106 -5.22 3.08 -7.29
C MET A 106 -4.08 2.43 -6.49
N THR A 107 -2.99 3.16 -6.24
CA THR A 107 -1.92 2.74 -5.33
C THR A 107 -2.45 2.58 -3.90
N ILE A 108 -3.29 3.52 -3.42
CA ILE A 108 -3.94 3.42 -2.10
C ILE A 108 -4.88 2.21 -2.03
N PHE A 109 -5.63 1.91 -3.10
CA PHE A 109 -6.44 0.67 -3.18
C PHE A 109 -5.57 -0.58 -3.02
N SER A 110 -4.43 -0.64 -3.72
CA SER A 110 -3.49 -1.76 -3.64
C SER A 110 -2.91 -1.91 -2.23
N LEU A 111 -2.41 -0.82 -1.65
CA LEU A 111 -1.87 -0.80 -0.28
C LEU A 111 -2.90 -1.17 0.78
N SER A 112 -4.15 -0.77 0.58
CA SER A 112 -5.27 -1.05 1.48
C SER A 112 -5.85 -2.45 1.31
N ARG A 113 -5.36 -3.24 0.34
CA ARG A 113 -5.88 -4.59 0.00
C ARG A 113 -7.41 -4.63 -0.20
N LEU A 114 -7.97 -3.54 -0.68
CA LEU A 114 -9.39 -3.46 -1.01
C LEU A 114 -9.65 -4.06 -2.39
N LYS A 115 -10.66 -4.92 -2.46
CA LYS A 115 -11.13 -5.46 -3.74
C LYS A 115 -12.08 -4.46 -4.40
N TYR A 116 -11.87 -4.18 -5.67
CA TYR A 116 -12.74 -3.38 -6.51
C TYR A 116 -13.19 -4.16 -7.73
N LYS A 117 -14.32 -3.76 -8.33
CA LYS A 117 -14.82 -4.37 -9.56
C LYS A 117 -13.91 -3.99 -10.73
N LYS A 118 -13.72 -4.90 -11.68
CA LYS A 118 -12.80 -4.72 -12.84
C LYS A 118 -13.06 -3.48 -13.69
N TRP A 119 -14.31 -3.00 -13.73
CA TRP A 119 -14.69 -1.81 -14.48
C TRP A 119 -14.26 -0.47 -13.82
N VAL A 120 -14.00 -0.47 -12.49
CA VAL A 120 -13.67 0.76 -11.74
C VAL A 120 -12.42 1.45 -12.28
N PRO A 121 -11.27 0.77 -12.48
CA PRO A 121 -10.09 1.41 -13.07
C PRO A 121 -10.36 1.96 -14.46
N SER A 122 -11.14 1.25 -15.28
CA SER A 122 -11.46 1.67 -16.66
C SER A 122 -12.32 2.93 -16.67
N LEU A 123 -13.30 3.04 -15.77
CA LEU A 123 -14.12 4.24 -15.63
C LEU A 123 -13.29 5.44 -15.16
N LEU A 124 -12.46 5.24 -14.12
CA LEU A 124 -11.59 6.29 -13.60
C LEU A 124 -10.59 6.75 -14.66
N LEU A 125 -10.05 5.83 -15.44
CA LEU A 125 -9.16 6.13 -16.56
C LEU A 125 -9.88 6.93 -17.65
N ALA A 126 -11.10 6.57 -18.02
CA ALA A 126 -11.88 7.32 -19.01
C ALA A 126 -12.16 8.76 -18.56
N ILE A 127 -12.50 8.96 -17.28
CA ILE A 127 -12.66 10.30 -16.69
C ILE A 127 -11.33 11.07 -16.75
N THR A 128 -10.23 10.44 -16.37
CA THR A 128 -8.88 11.02 -16.39
C THR A 128 -8.49 11.47 -17.81
N ILE A 129 -8.72 10.62 -18.83
CA ILE A 129 -8.45 10.95 -20.23
C ILE A 129 -9.33 12.14 -20.68
N GLY A 130 -10.61 12.16 -20.32
CA GLY A 130 -11.51 13.27 -20.65
C GLY A 130 -11.02 14.60 -20.06
N VAL A 131 -10.61 14.60 -18.79
CA VAL A 131 -10.04 15.79 -18.13
C VAL A 131 -8.72 16.21 -18.78
N PHE A 132 -7.87 15.24 -19.14
CA PHE A 132 -6.60 15.53 -19.82
C PHE A 132 -6.82 16.20 -21.18
N ILE A 133 -7.74 15.69 -22.00
CA ILE A 133 -8.04 16.28 -23.34
C ILE A 133 -8.48 17.75 -23.18
N ILE A 134 -9.30 18.06 -22.17
CA ILE A 134 -9.76 19.42 -21.90
C ILE A 134 -8.60 20.29 -21.38
N ALA A 135 -7.82 19.81 -20.41
CA ALA A 135 -6.69 20.54 -19.84
C ALA A 135 -5.54 20.76 -20.85
N ALA A 136 -5.39 19.87 -21.82
CA ALA A 136 -4.39 19.95 -22.91
C ALA A 136 -4.86 20.76 -24.13
N SER A 137 -6.10 21.27 -24.14
CA SER A 137 -6.70 22.00 -25.26
C SER A 137 -6.12 23.40 -25.54
N PRO A 138 -5.44 24.13 -24.63
CA PRO A 138 -4.92 25.47 -24.88
C PRO A 138 -4.05 25.51 -26.14
N GLY A 139 -4.29 26.57 -26.95
CA GLY A 139 -3.67 26.72 -28.26
C GLY A 139 -4.39 26.00 -29.42
N TYR A 140 -5.38 25.15 -29.14
CA TYR A 140 -6.27 24.53 -30.11
C TYR A 140 -7.73 24.97 -29.90
N LEU A 141 -8.18 25.03 -28.65
CA LEU A 141 -9.55 25.41 -28.25
C LEU A 141 -9.49 26.35 -27.04
N ASP A 142 -10.32 27.37 -27.04
CA ASP A 142 -10.38 28.38 -25.99
C ASP A 142 -11.32 27.98 -24.83
N ILE A 143 -11.44 26.67 -24.58
CA ILE A 143 -12.34 26.11 -23.56
C ILE A 143 -11.71 26.05 -22.17
N TYR A 144 -10.43 25.70 -22.07
CA TYR A 144 -9.72 25.61 -20.80
C TYR A 144 -9.03 26.92 -20.42
N TYR A 145 -8.32 27.56 -21.39
CA TYR A 145 -7.87 28.96 -21.34
C TYR A 145 -8.47 29.71 -22.52
N LYS A 146 -8.92 30.96 -22.30
CA LYS A 146 -9.40 31.83 -23.35
C LYS A 146 -8.26 32.44 -24.16
N SER A 147 -7.23 32.88 -23.43
CA SER A 147 -6.01 33.41 -24.02
C SER A 147 -4.80 32.99 -23.19
N VAL A 148 -3.66 32.84 -23.84
CA VAL A 148 -2.40 32.50 -23.21
C VAL A 148 -1.28 33.29 -23.85
N THR A 149 -0.48 33.95 -23.02
CA THR A 149 0.73 34.68 -23.45
C THR A 149 1.95 34.11 -22.73
N LEU A 150 3.10 34.11 -23.40
CA LEU A 150 4.36 33.74 -22.80
C LEU A 150 5.02 35.01 -22.21
N GLU A 151 5.29 34.97 -20.92
CA GLU A 151 6.05 36.02 -20.23
C GLU A 151 7.37 35.45 -19.71
N GLN A 152 8.40 36.28 -19.67
CA GLN A 152 9.67 35.94 -19.05
C GLN A 152 9.86 36.80 -17.80
N ILE A 153 9.73 36.20 -16.64
CA ILE A 153 9.96 36.85 -15.35
C ILE A 153 11.29 36.38 -14.79
N ASN A 154 12.25 37.31 -14.71
CA ASN A 154 13.57 36.99 -14.20
C ASN A 154 14.27 35.82 -14.93
N GLY A 155 14.11 35.66 -16.24
CA GLY A 155 14.72 34.61 -17.06
C GLY A 155 14.04 33.23 -16.98
N VAL A 156 12.89 33.12 -16.28
CA VAL A 156 12.01 31.96 -16.26
C VAL A 156 10.79 32.24 -17.12
N SER A 157 10.45 31.30 -17.98
CA SER A 157 9.26 31.40 -18.82
C SER A 157 8.03 30.96 -18.05
N ILE A 158 7.01 31.79 -18.07
CA ILE A 158 5.72 31.60 -17.40
C ILE A 158 4.60 31.85 -18.41
N LEU A 159 3.55 31.02 -18.33
CA LEU A 159 2.33 31.26 -19.09
C LEU A 159 1.40 32.17 -18.29
N ASN A 160 1.14 33.36 -18.80
CA ASN A 160 0.06 34.20 -18.31
C ASN A 160 -1.24 33.73 -18.97
N LYS A 161 -2.23 33.31 -18.14
CA LYS A 161 -3.39 32.53 -18.56
C LYS A 161 -4.68 33.31 -18.24
N GLU A 162 -5.53 33.50 -19.20
CA GLU A 162 -6.93 33.90 -18.98
C GLU A 162 -7.80 32.66 -18.97
N TYR A 163 -8.49 32.38 -17.87
CA TYR A 163 -9.22 31.11 -17.67
C TYR A 163 -10.49 31.05 -18.53
N GLY A 164 -10.68 29.87 -19.15
CA GLY A 164 -11.85 29.55 -19.94
C GLY A 164 -12.98 28.92 -19.09
N PRO A 165 -14.13 28.63 -19.71
CA PRO A 165 -15.32 28.17 -19.01
C PRO A 165 -15.14 26.76 -18.36
N TRP A 166 -14.22 25.94 -18.86
CA TRP A 166 -13.95 24.60 -18.36
C TRP A 166 -12.71 24.50 -17.47
N HIS A 167 -12.11 25.64 -17.11
CA HIS A 167 -10.91 25.64 -16.24
C HIS A 167 -11.17 24.97 -14.90
N SER A 168 -12.33 25.20 -14.29
CA SER A 168 -12.71 24.64 -12.99
C SER A 168 -12.86 23.10 -13.00
N LEU A 169 -12.95 22.46 -14.18
CA LEU A 169 -13.08 21.01 -14.29
C LEU A 169 -11.92 20.27 -13.62
N TYR A 170 -10.68 20.76 -13.83
CA TYR A 170 -9.50 20.16 -13.20
C TYR A 170 -9.53 20.28 -11.67
N LEU A 171 -10.01 21.40 -11.15
CA LEU A 171 -10.22 21.62 -9.73
C LEU A 171 -11.21 20.59 -9.13
N TYR A 172 -12.40 20.43 -9.75
CA TYR A 172 -13.38 19.44 -9.29
C TYR A 172 -12.85 18.01 -9.38
N TYR A 173 -12.08 17.73 -10.42
CA TYR A 173 -11.40 16.45 -10.58
C TYR A 173 -10.45 16.16 -9.40
N LEU A 174 -9.56 17.10 -9.05
CA LEU A 174 -8.63 16.96 -7.93
C LEU A 174 -9.36 16.76 -6.59
N ILE A 175 -10.35 17.61 -6.29
CA ILE A 175 -11.16 17.52 -5.06
C ILE A 175 -11.83 16.15 -4.96
N SER A 176 -12.42 15.66 -6.05
CA SER A 176 -13.08 14.36 -6.09
C SER A 176 -12.11 13.21 -5.79
N TYR A 177 -10.92 13.22 -6.38
CA TYR A 177 -9.91 12.18 -6.14
C TYR A 177 -9.35 12.25 -4.72
N PHE A 178 -9.06 13.43 -4.20
CA PHE A 178 -8.60 13.57 -2.82
C PHE A 178 -9.66 13.09 -1.81
N THR A 179 -10.91 13.45 -2.03
CA THR A 179 -12.03 12.97 -1.20
C THR A 179 -12.13 11.45 -1.23
N LEU A 180 -12.02 10.83 -2.41
CA LEU A 180 -12.01 9.38 -2.56
C LEU A 180 -10.81 8.73 -1.84
N MET A 181 -9.61 9.29 -1.95
CA MET A 181 -8.41 8.78 -1.27
C MET A 181 -8.59 8.77 0.25
N ILE A 182 -9.10 9.87 0.82
CA ILE A 182 -9.39 9.98 2.25
C ILE A 182 -10.46 8.96 2.67
N ALA A 183 -11.59 8.91 1.94
CA ALA A 183 -12.70 8.01 2.24
C ALA A 183 -12.25 6.53 2.19
N ILE A 184 -11.47 6.15 1.19
CA ILE A 184 -10.93 4.79 1.03
C ILE A 184 -9.97 4.45 2.16
N THR A 185 -9.09 5.38 2.54
CA THR A 185 -8.14 5.16 3.64
C THR A 185 -8.88 4.97 4.96
N ILE A 186 -9.85 5.85 5.29
CA ILE A 186 -10.67 5.74 6.50
C ILE A 186 -11.47 4.43 6.49
N HIS A 187 -12.12 4.09 5.37
CA HIS A 187 -12.86 2.83 5.22
C HIS A 187 -11.95 1.61 5.48
N SER A 188 -10.72 1.65 4.97
CA SER A 188 -9.74 0.56 5.13
C SER A 188 -9.29 0.38 6.57
N VAL A 189 -9.17 1.48 7.30
CA VAL A 189 -8.87 1.48 8.74
C VAL A 189 -10.03 0.87 9.52
N ILE A 190 -11.26 1.36 9.30
CA ILE A 190 -12.47 0.85 9.97
C ILE A 190 -12.66 -0.65 9.72
N LYS A 191 -12.45 -1.10 8.48
CA LYS A 191 -12.55 -2.53 8.09
C LYS A 191 -11.33 -3.35 8.51
N LYS A 192 -10.38 -2.78 9.27
CA LYS A 192 -9.15 -3.45 9.72
C LYS A 192 -8.33 -4.09 8.58
N LYS A 193 -8.45 -3.56 7.36
CA LYS A 193 -7.65 -4.00 6.20
C LYS A 193 -6.21 -3.52 6.31
N ILE A 194 -6.01 -2.31 6.80
CA ILE A 194 -4.70 -1.78 7.21
C ILE A 194 -4.56 -2.07 8.71
N LYS A 195 -3.63 -2.95 9.05
CA LYS A 195 -3.43 -3.40 10.43
C LYS A 195 -2.56 -2.44 11.25
N SER A 196 -1.72 -1.65 10.59
CA SER A 196 -0.79 -0.74 11.24
C SER A 196 -1.31 0.69 11.20
N GLY A 197 -1.47 1.31 12.36
CA GLY A 197 -1.80 2.73 12.48
C GLY A 197 -0.76 3.64 11.81
N ILE A 198 0.52 3.24 11.84
CA ILE A 198 1.62 3.97 11.18
C ILE A 198 1.42 3.99 9.66
N GLN A 199 1.08 2.85 9.04
CA GLN A 199 0.83 2.78 7.60
C GLN A 199 -0.34 3.68 7.18
N SER A 200 -1.43 3.67 7.95
CA SER A 200 -2.59 4.55 7.72
C SER A 200 -2.23 6.02 7.83
N ALA A 201 -1.46 6.38 8.86
CA ALA A 201 -1.01 7.75 9.08
C ALA A 201 -0.11 8.23 7.92
N ILE A 202 0.83 7.42 7.46
CA ILE A 202 1.71 7.78 6.33
C ILE A 202 0.90 8.01 5.04
N ILE A 203 -0.09 7.16 4.74
CA ILE A 203 -0.96 7.34 3.57
C ILE A 203 -1.76 8.64 3.67
N LEU A 204 -2.37 8.92 4.83
CA LEU A 204 -3.11 10.15 5.05
C LEU A 204 -2.21 11.38 4.98
N ILE A 205 -0.99 11.33 5.53
CA ILE A 205 -0.01 12.41 5.44
C ILE A 205 0.36 12.66 3.97
N ALA A 206 0.61 11.62 3.18
CA ALA A 206 0.93 11.78 1.76
C ALA A 206 -0.20 12.51 0.99
N VAL A 207 -1.46 12.15 1.25
CA VAL A 207 -2.62 12.83 0.65
C VAL A 207 -2.73 14.27 1.19
N PHE A 208 -2.59 14.45 2.51
CA PHE A 208 -2.73 15.76 3.16
C PHE A 208 -1.67 16.77 2.69
N VAL A 209 -0.42 16.32 2.51
CA VAL A 209 0.67 17.18 1.99
C VAL A 209 0.30 17.73 0.61
N ASN A 210 -0.20 16.88 -0.31
CA ASN A 210 -0.61 17.36 -1.63
C ASN A 210 -1.76 18.37 -1.56
N ILE A 211 -2.78 18.09 -0.74
CA ILE A 211 -3.92 19.00 -0.55
C ILE A 211 -3.44 20.33 0.03
N SER A 212 -2.57 20.31 1.05
CA SER A 212 -2.08 21.50 1.71
C SER A 212 -1.23 22.38 0.78
N VAL A 213 -0.32 21.77 0.00
CA VAL A 213 0.50 22.51 -0.96
C VAL A 213 -0.37 23.10 -2.06
N TRP A 214 -1.33 22.32 -2.59
CA TRP A 214 -2.26 22.81 -3.59
C TRP A 214 -3.11 23.99 -3.08
N LEU A 215 -3.63 23.92 -1.84
CA LEU A 215 -4.36 25.03 -1.22
C LEU A 215 -3.48 26.27 -1.04
N LEU A 216 -2.23 26.08 -0.63
CA LEU A 216 -1.27 27.19 -0.50
C LEU A 216 -1.03 27.86 -1.85
N GLU A 217 -0.89 27.11 -2.94
CA GLU A 217 -0.75 27.66 -4.29
C GLU A 217 -2.00 28.46 -4.75
N GLN A 218 -3.20 28.04 -4.31
CA GLN A 218 -4.42 28.80 -4.60
C GLN A 218 -4.54 30.10 -3.78
N LEU A 219 -3.98 30.11 -2.55
CA LEU A 219 -4.09 31.26 -1.64
C LEU A 219 -2.97 32.29 -1.84
N VAL A 220 -1.80 31.84 -2.28
CA VAL A 220 -0.62 32.67 -2.47
C VAL A 220 -0.27 32.72 -3.95
N SER A 221 -0.36 33.89 -4.55
CA SER A 221 0.04 34.07 -5.95
C SER A 221 1.56 34.03 -6.07
N VAL A 222 2.13 32.85 -6.12
CA VAL A 222 3.56 32.61 -6.37
C VAL A 222 3.75 32.12 -7.80
N ASN A 223 4.79 32.62 -8.45
CA ASN A 223 5.17 32.20 -9.80
C ASN A 223 5.97 30.87 -9.79
N PHE A 224 5.65 29.97 -8.86
CA PHE A 224 6.32 28.69 -8.69
C PHE A 224 5.33 27.59 -8.33
N GLU A 225 5.38 26.47 -9.02
CA GLU A 225 4.52 25.31 -8.83
C GLU A 225 5.12 24.38 -7.74
N PHE A 226 4.77 24.62 -6.47
CA PHE A 226 5.25 23.81 -5.34
C PHE A 226 4.71 22.38 -5.34
N LEU A 227 3.61 22.12 -6.06
CA LEU A 227 3.06 20.78 -6.23
C LEU A 227 4.08 19.80 -6.78
N SER A 228 5.01 20.25 -7.62
CA SER A 228 6.09 19.41 -8.17
C SER A 228 6.92 18.74 -7.07
N VAL A 229 7.22 19.48 -6.00
CA VAL A 229 7.96 18.98 -4.83
C VAL A 229 7.08 18.09 -3.96
N SER A 230 5.81 18.45 -3.74
CA SER A 230 4.88 17.67 -2.91
C SER A 230 4.60 16.29 -3.50
N TYR A 231 4.61 16.17 -4.82
CA TYR A 231 4.46 14.89 -5.51
C TYR A 231 5.62 13.92 -5.19
N ILE A 232 6.87 14.42 -5.19
CA ILE A 232 8.04 13.61 -4.81
C ILE A 232 7.95 13.17 -3.35
N ILE A 233 7.55 14.06 -2.45
CA ILE A 233 7.38 13.73 -1.02
C ILE A 233 6.33 12.61 -0.86
N SER A 234 5.21 12.72 -1.54
CA SER A 234 4.14 11.72 -1.49
C SER A 234 4.56 10.37 -2.08
N GLU A 235 5.33 10.40 -3.16
CA GLU A 235 5.93 9.22 -3.77
C GLU A 235 6.85 8.49 -2.78
N LEU A 236 7.69 9.20 -2.06
CA LEU A 236 8.56 8.65 -1.02
C LEU A 236 7.78 8.06 0.15
N PHE A 237 6.69 8.71 0.59
CA PHE A 237 5.81 8.16 1.63
C PHE A 237 5.14 6.88 1.19
N LEU A 238 4.58 6.83 -0.02
CA LEU A 238 3.87 5.66 -0.52
C LEU A 238 4.82 4.46 -0.76
N ILE A 239 6.04 4.69 -1.27
CA ILE A 239 7.03 3.62 -1.38
C ILE A 239 7.46 3.12 -0.01
N GLY A 240 7.58 4.00 0.98
CA GLY A 240 7.84 3.62 2.37
C GLY A 240 6.79 2.66 2.92
N VAL A 241 5.51 2.95 2.73
CA VAL A 241 4.41 2.05 3.11
C VAL A 241 4.47 0.73 2.36
N TYR A 242 4.74 0.76 1.05
CA TYR A 242 4.87 -0.45 0.24
C TYR A 242 5.99 -1.36 0.75
N LEU A 243 7.17 -0.79 1.04
CA LEU A 243 8.30 -1.55 1.58
C LEU A 243 8.01 -2.13 2.97
N MET A 244 7.31 -1.39 3.83
CA MET A 244 6.85 -1.89 5.13
C MET A 244 5.94 -3.11 4.99
N ILE A 245 5.00 -3.08 4.05
CA ILE A 245 4.09 -4.20 3.80
C ILE A 245 4.87 -5.41 3.30
N GLN A 246 5.79 -5.24 2.36
CA GLN A 246 6.62 -6.33 1.86
C GLN A 246 7.52 -6.93 2.93
N ASP A 247 8.10 -6.13 3.83
CA ASP A 247 8.93 -6.63 4.92
C ASP A 247 8.11 -7.50 5.90
N VAL A 248 6.90 -7.07 6.23
CA VAL A 248 5.97 -7.83 7.07
C VAL A 248 5.59 -9.16 6.40
N GLU A 249 5.21 -9.15 5.11
CA GLU A 249 4.89 -10.37 4.36
C GLU A 249 6.06 -11.34 4.32
N LYS A 250 7.28 -10.83 4.09
CA LYS A 250 8.48 -11.64 4.08
C LYS A 250 8.74 -12.30 5.44
N ARG A 251 8.61 -11.57 6.54
CA ARG A 251 8.78 -12.12 7.89
C ARG A 251 7.78 -13.24 8.19
N PHE A 252 6.52 -13.08 7.77
CA PHE A 252 5.51 -14.13 7.92
C PHE A 252 5.86 -15.38 7.09
N SER A 253 6.33 -15.21 5.85
CA SER A 253 6.77 -16.31 5.00
C SER A 253 7.99 -17.02 5.59
N ASP A 254 9.02 -16.26 6.00
CA ASP A 254 10.23 -16.82 6.60
C ASP A 254 9.91 -17.60 7.90
N THR A 255 8.97 -17.10 8.72
CA THR A 255 8.51 -17.78 9.94
C THR A 255 7.71 -19.05 9.61
N ALA A 256 6.90 -19.05 8.55
CA ALA A 256 6.17 -20.23 8.10
C ALA A 256 7.13 -21.31 7.59
N ILE A 257 8.12 -20.93 6.77
CA ILE A 257 9.17 -21.84 6.27
C ILE A 257 10.02 -22.39 7.42
N GLN A 258 10.38 -21.55 8.40
CA GLN A 258 11.11 -22.02 9.58
C GLN A 258 10.29 -23.02 10.41
N LYS A 259 8.96 -22.81 10.53
CA LYS A 259 8.08 -23.81 11.17
C LYS A 259 7.96 -25.09 10.38
N GLU A 260 7.90 -25.02 9.06
CA GLU A 260 7.84 -26.18 8.18
C GLU A 260 9.17 -26.94 8.18
N ASN A 261 10.31 -26.24 8.13
CA ASN A 261 11.63 -26.84 8.25
C ASN A 261 11.86 -27.43 9.65
N ALA A 262 11.42 -26.77 10.72
CA ALA A 262 11.48 -27.31 12.06
C ALA A 262 10.57 -28.53 12.26
N LEU A 263 9.52 -28.67 11.45
CA LEU A 263 8.68 -29.88 11.38
C LEU A 263 9.34 -30.99 10.53
N ASN A 264 10.11 -30.59 9.50
CA ASN A 264 10.80 -31.54 8.60
C ASN A 264 12.20 -31.89 9.08
N ASP A 265 12.91 -30.99 9.79
CA ASP A 265 14.18 -31.22 10.48
C ASP A 265 14.01 -31.81 11.90
N SER A 266 12.78 -32.02 12.34
CA SER A 266 12.59 -32.99 13.41
C SER A 266 13.18 -34.31 12.88
N PRO A 267 14.28 -34.80 13.48
CA PRO A 267 14.80 -36.12 13.10
C PRO A 267 13.60 -37.02 13.11
N SER A 268 13.46 -37.84 12.04
CA SER A 268 12.49 -38.95 11.98
C SER A 268 12.22 -39.36 13.41
N VAL A 269 11.01 -39.07 13.92
CA VAL A 269 10.68 -39.19 15.33
C VAL A 269 11.17 -40.59 15.74
N SER A 270 12.38 -40.66 16.27
CA SER A 270 12.62 -41.61 17.32
C SER A 270 11.65 -41.15 18.39
N LEU A 271 10.44 -41.71 18.34
CA LEU A 271 9.39 -41.50 19.30
C LEU A 271 10.10 -41.45 20.64
N SER A 272 10.24 -40.30 21.27
CA SER A 272 10.94 -40.21 22.55
C SER A 272 10.30 -41.28 23.42
N THR A 273 11.08 -42.04 24.14
CA THR A 273 10.59 -43.15 25.00
C THR A 273 9.38 -42.68 25.78
N GLU A 274 9.37 -41.41 26.20
CA GLU A 274 8.27 -40.73 26.87
C GLU A 274 7.00 -40.58 25.99
N TYR A 275 7.12 -40.36 24.69
CA TYR A 275 5.96 -40.25 23.77
C TYR A 275 5.34 -41.64 23.54
N VAL A 276 6.15 -42.67 23.35
CA VAL A 276 5.69 -44.08 23.23
C VAL A 276 5.02 -44.51 24.51
N GLU A 277 5.58 -44.19 25.71
CA GLU A 277 4.97 -44.44 27.00
C GLU A 277 3.61 -43.78 27.14
N LYS A 278 3.44 -42.53 26.70
CA LYS A 278 2.16 -41.80 26.72
C LYS A 278 1.12 -42.41 25.78
N CYS A 279 1.51 -42.83 24.59
CA CYS A 279 0.64 -43.56 23.66
C CYS A 279 0.19 -44.90 24.26
N SER A 280 1.12 -45.69 24.81
CA SER A 280 0.84 -46.96 25.50
C SER A 280 -0.06 -46.77 26.73
N PHE A 281 0.16 -45.70 27.49
CA PHE A 281 -0.69 -45.36 28.63
C PHE A 281 -2.12 -45.06 28.19
N LEU A 282 -2.32 -44.27 27.11
CA LEU A 282 -3.63 -44.00 26.57
C LEU A 282 -4.33 -45.28 26.13
N GLU A 283 -3.68 -46.14 25.35
CA GLU A 283 -4.20 -47.41 24.86
C GLU A 283 -4.65 -48.31 25.99
N LYS A 284 -3.81 -48.50 27.00
CA LYS A 284 -4.07 -49.33 28.18
C LYS A 284 -5.26 -48.83 29.00
N ASN A 285 -5.54 -47.51 28.99
CA ASN A 285 -6.57 -46.90 29.81
C ASN A 285 -7.90 -46.70 29.06
N ILE A 286 -7.99 -46.88 27.73
CA ILE A 286 -9.26 -46.83 26.99
C ILE A 286 -10.32 -47.74 27.61
N PRO A 287 -10.02 -49.03 28.06
CA PRO A 287 -11.00 -49.88 28.69
C PRO A 287 -11.52 -49.40 30.04
N THR A 288 -10.87 -48.43 30.66
CA THR A 288 -11.30 -47.84 31.95
C THR A 288 -12.37 -46.78 31.84
N LEU A 289 -12.69 -46.39 30.61
CA LEU A 289 -13.75 -45.43 30.32
C LEU A 289 -15.11 -46.05 30.65
N THR A 290 -16.00 -45.25 31.29
CA THR A 290 -17.39 -45.66 31.43
C THR A 290 -18.10 -45.74 30.08
N PRO A 291 -19.26 -46.42 29.95
CA PRO A 291 -19.97 -46.49 28.66
C PRO A 291 -20.20 -45.13 28.00
N THR A 292 -20.64 -44.14 28.79
CA THR A 292 -20.86 -42.75 28.27
C THR A 292 -19.54 -42.09 27.87
N GLU A 293 -18.49 -42.22 28.67
CA GLU A 293 -17.17 -41.67 28.34
C GLU A 293 -16.58 -42.35 27.09
N LYS A 294 -16.79 -43.63 26.92
CA LYS A 294 -16.36 -44.36 25.72
C LYS A 294 -17.10 -43.90 24.47
N THR A 295 -18.42 -43.67 24.56
CA THR A 295 -19.22 -43.12 23.44
C THR A 295 -18.71 -41.73 23.06
N ILE A 296 -18.42 -40.86 24.02
CA ILE A 296 -17.86 -39.53 23.75
C ILE A 296 -16.47 -39.64 23.12
N TYR A 297 -15.63 -40.53 23.59
CA TYR A 297 -14.31 -40.80 23.01
C TYR A 297 -14.45 -41.26 21.54
N ASP A 298 -15.35 -42.20 21.25
CA ASP A 298 -15.58 -42.71 19.88
C ASP A 298 -16.07 -41.60 18.97
N PHE A 299 -16.95 -40.71 19.42
CA PHE A 299 -17.35 -39.52 18.67
C PHE A 299 -16.21 -38.54 18.40
N TYR A 300 -15.21 -38.48 19.28
CA TYR A 300 -14.00 -37.71 19.03
C TYR A 300 -13.17 -38.30 17.88
N ILE A 301 -13.03 -39.59 17.83
CA ILE A 301 -12.34 -40.30 16.76
C ILE A 301 -13.10 -40.14 15.43
N GLU A 302 -14.43 -40.23 15.45
CA GLU A 302 -15.27 -39.97 14.29
C GLU A 302 -15.25 -38.51 13.81
N GLY A 303 -14.64 -37.61 14.55
CA GLY A 303 -14.52 -36.20 14.17
C GLY A 303 -15.75 -35.32 14.47
N LYS A 304 -16.77 -35.83 15.19
CA LYS A 304 -18.01 -35.09 15.52
C LYS A 304 -17.71 -33.82 16.31
N SER A 305 -18.39 -32.75 15.99
CA SER A 305 -18.28 -31.49 16.73
C SER A 305 -18.92 -31.58 18.13
N THR A 306 -18.52 -30.71 19.05
CA THR A 306 -19.12 -30.58 20.39
C THR A 306 -20.66 -30.46 20.35
N LYS A 307 -21.20 -29.72 19.38
CA LYS A 307 -22.64 -29.52 19.22
C LYS A 307 -23.37 -30.80 18.79
N GLU A 308 -22.76 -31.58 17.91
CA GLU A 308 -23.31 -32.87 17.46
C GLU A 308 -23.31 -33.88 18.60
N ILE A 309 -22.24 -33.97 19.36
CA ILE A 309 -22.12 -34.86 20.53
C ILE A 309 -23.20 -34.53 21.57
N MET A 310 -23.38 -33.24 21.90
CA MET A 310 -24.42 -32.81 22.84
C MET A 310 -25.83 -33.16 22.34
N LYS A 311 -26.07 -33.04 21.06
CA LYS A 311 -27.37 -33.37 20.44
C LYS A 311 -27.63 -34.87 20.46
N GLU A 312 -26.65 -35.70 20.09
CA GLU A 312 -26.81 -37.16 20.02
C GLU A 312 -26.98 -37.79 21.39
N LEU A 313 -26.23 -37.28 22.38
CA LEU A 313 -26.33 -37.80 23.76
C LEU A 313 -27.44 -37.12 24.61
N ASN A 314 -28.05 -36.11 24.06
CA ASN A 314 -29.07 -35.27 24.76
C ASN A 314 -28.53 -34.71 26.09
N ILE A 315 -27.29 -34.19 26.10
CA ILE A 315 -26.62 -33.65 27.28
C ILE A 315 -26.30 -32.16 27.12
N THR A 316 -26.19 -31.49 28.27
CA THR A 316 -25.78 -30.09 28.31
C THR A 316 -24.29 -29.90 28.11
N GLU A 317 -23.85 -28.68 27.79
CA GLU A 317 -22.44 -28.34 27.68
C GLU A 317 -21.67 -28.60 28.98
N ASN A 318 -22.29 -28.32 30.12
CA ASN A 318 -21.66 -28.55 31.42
C ASN A 318 -21.49 -30.04 31.70
N THR A 319 -22.44 -30.86 31.30
CA THR A 319 -22.37 -32.32 31.41
C THR A 319 -21.24 -32.87 30.51
N LEU A 320 -21.14 -32.36 29.27
CA LEU A 320 -20.04 -32.75 28.37
C LEU A 320 -18.66 -32.32 28.93
N LYS A 321 -18.57 -31.13 29.49
CA LYS A 321 -17.33 -30.65 30.14
C LYS A 321 -16.93 -31.56 31.31
N PHE A 322 -17.91 -32.03 32.09
CA PHE A 322 -17.66 -32.98 33.20
C PHE A 322 -17.10 -34.32 32.68
N HIS A 323 -17.72 -34.90 31.66
CA HIS A 323 -17.21 -36.12 31.04
C HIS A 323 -15.83 -35.90 30.43
N ASN A 324 -15.58 -34.78 29.76
CA ASN A 324 -14.28 -34.48 29.19
C ASN A 324 -13.16 -34.45 30.25
N LYS A 325 -13.44 -33.81 31.39
CA LYS A 325 -12.48 -33.81 32.51
C LYS A 325 -12.11 -35.20 32.95
N ASN A 326 -13.09 -36.09 33.07
CA ASN A 326 -12.89 -37.48 33.47
C ASN A 326 -12.12 -38.29 32.39
N ILE A 327 -12.51 -38.16 31.11
CA ILE A 327 -11.84 -38.78 29.97
C ILE A 327 -10.37 -38.36 29.94
N TYR A 328 -10.10 -37.05 30.00
CA TYR A 328 -8.73 -36.53 29.95
C TYR A 328 -7.88 -37.02 31.13
N SER A 329 -8.46 -37.04 32.35
CA SER A 329 -7.78 -37.55 33.53
C SER A 329 -7.45 -39.03 33.41
N LYS A 330 -8.38 -39.85 32.95
CA LYS A 330 -8.19 -41.32 32.79
C LYS A 330 -7.17 -41.67 31.70
N LEU A 331 -7.21 -40.93 30.58
CA LEU A 331 -6.33 -41.17 29.42
C LEU A 331 -4.97 -40.46 29.53
N GLY A 332 -4.74 -39.69 30.60
CA GLY A 332 -3.47 -38.95 30.80
C GLY A 332 -3.23 -37.86 29.76
N VAL A 333 -4.29 -37.21 29.25
CA VAL A 333 -4.23 -36.16 28.23
C VAL A 333 -4.84 -34.85 28.75
N THR A 334 -4.57 -33.75 28.08
CA THR A 334 -5.09 -32.43 28.46
C THR A 334 -6.14 -31.87 27.49
N SER A 335 -6.31 -32.51 26.33
CA SER A 335 -7.22 -32.01 25.29
C SER A 335 -7.66 -33.12 24.33
N ARG A 336 -8.81 -32.89 23.65
CA ARG A 336 -9.27 -33.71 22.54
C ARG A 336 -8.21 -33.84 21.43
N LYS A 337 -7.47 -32.77 21.15
CA LYS A 337 -6.42 -32.76 20.12
C LYS A 337 -5.33 -33.81 20.45
N GLN A 338 -4.93 -33.90 21.72
CA GLN A 338 -3.95 -34.89 22.17
C GLN A 338 -4.45 -36.31 22.04
N ILE A 339 -5.74 -36.57 22.30
CA ILE A 339 -6.34 -37.92 22.06
C ILE A 339 -6.15 -38.32 20.58
N LEU A 340 -6.56 -37.42 19.66
CA LEU A 340 -6.48 -37.71 18.22
C LEU A 340 -5.03 -37.89 17.74
N GLU A 341 -4.09 -37.12 18.30
CA GLU A 341 -2.67 -37.23 17.99
C GLU A 341 -2.08 -38.56 18.44
N TYR A 342 -2.38 -39.00 19.65
CA TYR A 342 -1.87 -40.27 20.19
C TYR A 342 -2.53 -41.48 19.52
N VAL A 343 -3.84 -41.43 19.21
CA VAL A 343 -4.53 -42.50 18.48
C VAL A 343 -3.93 -42.67 17.07
N LYS A 344 -3.71 -41.56 16.36
CA LYS A 344 -3.07 -41.59 15.03
C LYS A 344 -1.65 -42.13 15.09
N ALA A 345 -0.90 -41.88 16.14
CA ALA A 345 0.43 -42.41 16.33
C ALA A 345 0.38 -43.93 16.60
N LEU A 346 -0.59 -44.43 17.35
CA LEU A 346 -0.80 -45.87 17.58
C LEU A 346 -1.18 -46.66 16.31
N GLU A 347 -1.87 -46.02 15.34
CA GLU A 347 -2.20 -46.61 14.04
C GLU A 347 -0.97 -46.73 13.11
N THR A 348 0.09 -46.00 13.39
CA THR A 348 1.33 -45.96 12.60
C THR A 348 2.50 -46.74 13.21
N LEU A 349 2.35 -47.22 14.47
CA LEU A 349 3.26 -48.11 15.18
C LEU A 349 2.91 -49.56 14.90
#